data_6a733d7d11b9ffb78d6d47c0b486655e
#
_entry.id   6a733d7d11b9ffb78d6d47c0b486655e
#
_cell.length_a   1.000
_cell.length_b   1.000
_cell.length_c   1.000
_cell.angle_alpha   90.00
_cell.angle_beta   90.00
_cell.angle_gamma   90.00
#
_symmetry.space_group_name_H-M   'P 1'
#
loop_
_entity.id
_entity.type
_entity.pdbx_description
1 polymer ?
#
loop_
_entity_poly.entity_id
_entity_poly.type
_entity_poly.pdbx_seq_one_letter_code
_entity_poly.pdbx_strand_id
1 'polypeptide(L)'
;MLKTFIQEREGKPPAGDFGAFERDLRSKMAEVERDLVAEELERLDVDAPVVLIDGVPHRRVLRCEETYLSAAGPVRVERTLYSTRRDGERAVSALELRAGIVEKYWTPLAAEQAVFMVAHMTPQESEALCAKLGHMQPSKSSLDRLPKQLGGEWEAQRESFEKTVRAGDIVPVEAVTVAVSLDGVLVPMRDGGREEKRARTSAEGRPASGPAGYQEVGCGTVSFYDAAGERLSTVKIGRMPEFKKSTLKKILAEELGAALGQRPELKLVTVADGANDNWDFLHGALPCRRAPQRRLGPPRMAKGP
;
A
#
# COMPACT_ATOMS: atom_id res chain seq x y z
N MET A 1 -15.26 -19.96 27.38
CA MET A 1 -15.62 -18.54 27.39
C MET A 1 -16.93 -18.26 26.68
N LEU A 2 -17.11 -18.44 25.35
CA LEU A 2 -18.39 -18.17 24.64
C LEU A 2 -19.58 -18.99 25.18
N LYS A 3 -19.38 -20.28 25.44
CA LYS A 3 -20.42 -21.15 26.06
C LYS A 3 -20.82 -20.61 27.43
N THR A 4 -19.90 -20.18 28.25
CA THR A 4 -20.16 -19.59 29.58
C THR A 4 -20.98 -18.32 29.44
N PHE A 5 -20.60 -17.41 28.50
CA PHE A 5 -21.35 -16.18 28.22
C PHE A 5 -22.81 -16.46 27.78
N ILE A 6 -23.02 -17.48 26.92
CA ILE A 6 -24.37 -17.90 26.48
C ILE A 6 -25.14 -18.44 27.68
N GLN A 7 -24.56 -19.35 28.47
CA GLN A 7 -25.19 -19.96 29.65
C GLN A 7 -25.55 -18.94 30.74
N GLU A 8 -24.68 -17.94 30.96
CA GLU A 8 -24.95 -16.86 31.91
C GLU A 8 -26.17 -16.01 31.53
N ARG A 9 -26.58 -16.02 30.29
CA ARG A 9 -27.73 -15.27 29.77
C ARG A 9 -29.00 -16.12 29.67
N GLU A 10 -28.86 -17.45 29.74
CA GLU A 10 -29.99 -18.37 29.65
C GLU A 10 -30.98 -18.11 30.80
N GLY A 11 -32.21 -17.86 30.49
CA GLY A 11 -33.25 -17.54 31.45
C GLY A 11 -33.25 -16.12 32.05
N LYS A 12 -32.30 -15.25 31.66
CA LYS A 12 -32.32 -13.84 32.08
C LYS A 12 -33.23 -12.99 31.19
N PRO A 13 -33.84 -11.92 31.75
CA PRO A 13 -34.62 -10.97 30.95
C PRO A 13 -33.71 -10.27 29.91
N PRO A 14 -34.29 -9.67 28.84
CA PRO A 14 -33.55 -8.85 27.90
C PRO A 14 -32.71 -7.77 28.60
N ALA A 15 -31.57 -7.41 27.99
CA ALA A 15 -30.71 -6.38 28.55
C ALA A 15 -31.44 -5.02 28.60
N GLY A 16 -31.46 -4.38 29.78
CA GLY A 16 -32.05 -3.05 29.95
C GLY A 16 -31.30 -1.95 29.18
N ASP A 17 -29.96 -2.12 29.01
CA ASP A 17 -29.12 -1.29 28.12
C ASP A 17 -28.55 -2.19 27.01
N PHE A 18 -29.14 -2.10 25.83
CA PHE A 18 -28.71 -2.90 24.68
C PHE A 18 -27.31 -2.49 24.18
N GLY A 19 -26.98 -1.20 24.24
CA GLY A 19 -25.64 -0.73 23.86
C GLY A 19 -24.52 -1.24 24.78
N ALA A 20 -24.81 -1.38 26.09
CA ALA A 20 -23.87 -2.02 27.01
C ALA A 20 -23.71 -3.52 26.68
N PHE A 21 -24.79 -4.18 26.34
CA PHE A 21 -24.77 -5.59 25.91
C PHE A 21 -23.95 -5.78 24.63
N GLU A 22 -24.11 -4.93 23.61
CA GLU A 22 -23.34 -5.02 22.38
C GLU A 22 -21.83 -4.83 22.64
N ARG A 23 -21.46 -3.89 23.50
CA ARG A 23 -20.06 -3.67 23.88
C ARG A 23 -19.46 -4.87 24.62
N ASP A 24 -20.19 -5.47 25.54
CA ASP A 24 -19.75 -6.65 26.28
C ASP A 24 -19.61 -7.88 25.36
N LEU A 25 -20.59 -8.13 24.51
CA LEU A 25 -20.55 -9.20 23.50
C LEU A 25 -19.32 -9.03 22.59
N ARG A 26 -19.11 -7.83 22.09
CA ARG A 26 -17.98 -7.50 21.21
C ARG A 26 -16.63 -7.74 21.91
N SER A 27 -16.51 -7.32 23.16
CA SER A 27 -15.31 -7.56 23.96
C SER A 27 -15.01 -9.04 24.14
N LYS A 28 -16.04 -9.85 24.43
CA LYS A 28 -15.93 -11.30 24.56
C LYS A 28 -15.56 -11.99 23.26
N MET A 29 -16.13 -11.54 22.14
CA MET A 29 -15.79 -12.07 20.82
C MET A 29 -14.35 -11.78 20.44
N ALA A 30 -13.88 -10.55 20.70
CA ALA A 30 -12.50 -10.18 20.44
C ALA A 30 -11.50 -10.97 21.32
N GLU A 31 -11.87 -11.33 22.57
CA GLU A 31 -11.07 -12.18 23.43
C GLU A 31 -10.95 -13.60 22.86
N VAL A 32 -12.07 -14.21 22.46
CA VAL A 32 -12.10 -15.54 21.80
C VAL A 32 -11.26 -15.53 20.52
N GLU A 33 -11.39 -14.48 19.71
CA GLU A 33 -10.63 -14.34 18.46
C GLU A 33 -9.11 -14.26 18.75
N ARG A 34 -8.69 -13.46 19.74
CA ARG A 34 -7.28 -13.40 20.15
C ARG A 34 -6.73 -14.73 20.64
N ASP A 35 -7.51 -15.48 21.45
CA ASP A 35 -7.08 -16.78 21.95
C ASP A 35 -6.87 -17.77 20.80
N LEU A 36 -7.78 -17.80 19.83
CA LEU A 36 -7.67 -18.65 18.64
C LEU A 36 -6.49 -18.26 17.76
N VAL A 37 -6.28 -16.96 17.55
CA VAL A 37 -5.12 -16.46 16.78
C VAL A 37 -3.81 -16.81 17.49
N ALA A 38 -3.73 -16.66 18.82
CA ALA A 38 -2.56 -17.04 19.59
C ALA A 38 -2.26 -18.54 19.46
N GLU A 39 -3.28 -19.38 19.66
CA GLU A 39 -3.14 -20.84 19.54
C GLU A 39 -2.67 -21.26 18.14
N GLU A 40 -3.21 -20.65 17.08
CA GLU A 40 -2.80 -20.98 15.72
C GLU A 40 -1.39 -20.46 15.38
N LEU A 41 -1.00 -19.30 15.90
CA LEU A 41 0.37 -18.80 15.76
C LEU A 41 1.37 -19.74 16.46
N GLU A 42 1.05 -20.21 17.66
CA GLU A 42 1.92 -21.16 18.40
C GLU A 42 2.07 -22.50 17.66
N ARG A 43 1.06 -22.96 16.95
CA ARG A 43 1.13 -24.15 16.08
C ARG A 43 2.09 -23.97 14.89
N LEU A 44 2.36 -22.74 14.50
CA LEU A 44 3.33 -22.42 13.45
C LEU A 44 4.76 -22.40 13.97
N ASP A 45 4.97 -22.37 15.30
CA ASP A 45 6.31 -22.44 15.87
C ASP A 45 6.95 -23.80 15.61
N VAL A 46 8.27 -23.82 15.61
CA VAL A 46 9.07 -25.02 15.45
C VAL A 46 10.02 -25.09 16.63
N ASP A 47 9.92 -26.14 17.45
CA ASP A 47 10.85 -26.39 18.55
C ASP A 47 11.80 -27.52 18.19
N ALA A 48 12.77 -27.22 17.32
CA ALA A 48 13.82 -28.16 16.90
C ALA A 48 15.21 -27.59 17.23
N PRO A 49 16.22 -28.43 17.47
CA PRO A 49 17.59 -27.95 17.74
C PRO A 49 18.20 -27.15 16.57
N VAL A 50 17.81 -27.50 15.33
CA VAL A 50 18.27 -26.86 14.08
C VAL A 50 17.11 -26.82 13.10
N VAL A 51 16.97 -25.70 12.42
CA VAL A 51 16.05 -25.52 11.28
C VAL A 51 16.81 -25.06 10.04
N LEU A 52 16.32 -25.39 8.86
CA LEU A 52 16.84 -24.88 7.60
C LEU A 52 15.97 -23.71 7.15
N ILE A 53 16.56 -22.53 7.00
CA ILE A 53 15.93 -21.35 6.45
C ILE A 53 16.72 -20.99 5.18
N ASP A 54 16.05 -21.00 4.02
CA ASP A 54 16.66 -20.80 2.71
C ASP A 54 17.90 -21.70 2.45
N GLY A 55 17.83 -22.96 2.94
CA GLY A 55 18.91 -23.93 2.83
C GLY A 55 20.07 -23.72 3.81
N VAL A 56 20.03 -22.68 4.66
CA VAL A 56 21.06 -22.38 5.64
C VAL A 56 20.63 -22.94 7.01
N PRO A 57 21.51 -23.71 7.71
CA PRO A 57 21.19 -24.23 9.04
C PRO A 57 21.26 -23.14 10.10
N HIS A 58 20.16 -22.97 10.83
CA HIS A 58 20.03 -22.07 11.96
C HIS A 58 19.84 -22.89 13.24
N ARG A 59 20.59 -22.61 14.29
CA ARG A 59 20.50 -23.29 15.57
C ARG A 59 19.57 -22.54 16.53
N ARG A 60 18.81 -23.28 17.33
CA ARG A 60 17.98 -22.73 18.38
C ARG A 60 18.84 -21.93 19.37
N VAL A 61 18.40 -20.69 19.66
CA VAL A 61 19.03 -19.79 20.62
C VAL A 61 18.27 -19.79 21.93
N LEU A 62 16.98 -19.44 21.87
CA LEU A 62 16.11 -19.39 23.05
C LEU A 62 14.64 -19.49 22.61
N ARG A 63 13.78 -19.75 23.59
CA ARG A 63 12.32 -19.61 23.47
C ARG A 63 11.88 -18.44 24.33
N CYS A 64 11.04 -17.57 23.81
CA CYS A 64 10.59 -16.37 24.50
C CYS A 64 9.17 -16.00 24.10
N GLU A 65 8.50 -15.29 25.00
CA GLU A 65 7.20 -14.67 24.73
C GLU A 65 7.37 -13.45 23.82
N GLU A 66 6.46 -13.27 22.88
CA GLU A 66 6.36 -12.10 22.01
C GLU A 66 4.91 -11.67 21.85
N THR A 67 4.71 -10.37 21.62
CA THR A 67 3.38 -9.81 21.40
C THR A 67 3.25 -9.31 19.97
N TYR A 68 2.33 -9.91 19.23
CA TYR A 68 1.95 -9.45 17.88
C TYR A 68 0.63 -8.70 17.93
N LEU A 69 0.44 -7.74 17.02
CA LEU A 69 -0.82 -7.05 16.86
C LEU A 69 -1.66 -7.74 15.79
N SER A 70 -2.76 -8.35 16.20
CA SER A 70 -3.77 -8.93 15.31
C SER A 70 -4.93 -7.95 15.06
N ALA A 71 -5.80 -8.27 14.11
CA ALA A 71 -7.02 -7.51 13.84
C ALA A 71 -7.95 -7.44 15.08
N ALA A 72 -7.90 -8.44 15.96
CA ALA A 72 -8.66 -8.50 17.21
C ALA A 72 -7.95 -7.82 18.41
N GLY A 73 -6.72 -7.33 18.19
CA GLY A 73 -5.89 -6.73 19.22
C GLY A 73 -4.58 -7.47 19.47
N PRO A 74 -3.86 -7.11 20.55
CA PRO A 74 -2.58 -7.75 20.84
C PRO A 74 -2.76 -9.20 21.26
N VAL A 75 -1.92 -10.09 20.71
CA VAL A 75 -1.85 -11.52 21.03
C VAL A 75 -0.45 -11.85 21.52
N ARG A 76 -0.35 -12.58 22.63
CA ARG A 76 0.91 -13.05 23.18
C ARG A 76 1.10 -14.52 22.83
N VAL A 77 2.28 -14.86 22.34
CA VAL A 77 2.63 -16.22 21.95
C VAL A 77 4.07 -16.54 22.37
N GLU A 78 4.32 -17.79 22.69
CA GLU A 78 5.68 -18.27 22.82
C GLU A 78 6.25 -18.62 21.46
N ARG A 79 7.47 -18.15 21.17
CA ARG A 79 8.19 -18.42 19.93
C ARG A 79 9.61 -18.88 20.16
N THR A 80 10.13 -19.64 19.23
CA THR A 80 11.53 -20.08 19.21
C THR A 80 12.36 -19.21 18.28
N LEU A 81 13.50 -18.74 18.75
CA LEU A 81 14.46 -17.95 17.97
C LEU A 81 15.64 -18.80 17.53
N TYR A 82 16.07 -18.58 16.29
CA TYR A 82 17.16 -19.29 15.62
C TYR A 82 18.22 -18.33 15.09
N SER A 83 19.48 -18.75 15.06
CA SER A 83 20.61 -17.97 14.52
C SER A 83 21.63 -18.87 13.83
N THR A 84 22.33 -18.34 12.84
CA THR A 84 23.47 -18.97 12.18
C THR A 84 24.76 -18.90 13.01
N ARG A 85 24.79 -18.14 14.10
CA ARG A 85 25.98 -17.78 14.92
C ARG A 85 27.00 -16.89 14.18
N ARG A 86 26.65 -16.27 13.09
CA ARG A 86 27.49 -15.25 12.47
C ARG A 86 27.34 -13.93 13.23
N ASP A 87 28.48 -13.28 13.50
CA ASP A 87 28.46 -11.99 14.18
C ASP A 87 27.64 -10.97 13.38
N GLY A 88 26.73 -10.28 14.05
CA GLY A 88 25.88 -9.25 13.46
C GLY A 88 24.56 -9.74 12.84
N GLU A 89 24.33 -11.05 12.69
CA GLU A 89 23.04 -11.56 12.24
C GLU A 89 22.00 -11.56 13.38
N ARG A 90 20.82 -11.01 13.07
CA ARG A 90 19.68 -11.04 13.99
C ARG A 90 19.07 -12.44 14.03
N ALA A 91 18.64 -12.86 15.23
CA ALA A 91 17.87 -14.08 15.36
C ALA A 91 16.54 -13.99 14.60
N VAL A 92 16.11 -15.11 14.04
CA VAL A 92 14.92 -15.26 13.20
C VAL A 92 13.96 -16.23 13.89
N SER A 93 12.67 -16.01 13.79
CA SER A 93 11.64 -16.94 14.24
C SER A 93 11.02 -17.67 13.06
N ALA A 94 10.97 -19.00 13.14
CA ALA A 94 10.27 -19.82 12.15
C ALA A 94 8.76 -19.54 12.12
N LEU A 95 8.18 -19.25 13.30
CA LEU A 95 6.79 -18.81 13.42
C LEU A 95 6.53 -17.55 12.60
N GLU A 96 7.35 -16.51 12.77
CA GLU A 96 7.19 -15.24 12.06
C GLU A 96 7.22 -15.40 10.53
N LEU A 97 8.17 -16.20 10.05
CA LEU A 97 8.30 -16.49 8.61
C LEU A 97 7.10 -17.26 8.07
N ARG A 98 6.63 -18.27 8.80
CA ARG A 98 5.49 -19.12 8.37
C ARG A 98 4.16 -18.41 8.48
N ALA A 99 3.97 -17.56 9.48
CA ALA A 99 2.78 -16.76 9.68
C ALA A 99 2.74 -15.51 8.78
N GLY A 100 3.86 -15.14 8.14
CA GLY A 100 3.96 -13.90 7.37
C GLY A 100 3.86 -12.64 8.24
N ILE A 101 4.41 -12.69 9.47
CA ILE A 101 4.43 -11.54 10.38
C ILE A 101 5.19 -10.38 9.74
N VAL A 102 4.52 -9.25 9.62
CA VAL A 102 5.06 -8.02 9.05
C VAL A 102 5.70 -7.20 10.16
N GLU A 103 6.94 -6.71 9.93
CA GLU A 103 7.66 -5.85 10.85
C GLU A 103 7.86 -6.45 12.26
N LYS A 104 7.88 -7.78 12.38
CA LYS A 104 7.95 -8.49 13.66
C LYS A 104 6.85 -8.09 14.66
N TYR A 105 5.78 -7.50 14.18
CA TYR A 105 4.74 -6.92 15.03
C TYR A 105 3.32 -7.18 14.52
N TRP A 106 3.09 -7.07 13.21
CA TRP A 106 1.74 -7.14 12.66
C TRP A 106 1.43 -8.53 12.11
N THR A 107 0.27 -9.09 12.45
CA THR A 107 -0.26 -10.19 11.64
C THR A 107 -0.64 -9.70 10.24
N PRO A 108 -0.66 -10.55 9.21
CA PRO A 108 -0.94 -10.11 7.83
C PRO A 108 -2.23 -9.30 7.68
N LEU A 109 -3.34 -9.77 8.27
CA LEU A 109 -4.62 -9.06 8.20
C LEU A 109 -4.57 -7.69 8.92
N ALA A 110 -3.91 -7.62 10.08
CA ALA A 110 -3.76 -6.36 10.81
C ALA A 110 -2.91 -5.36 10.02
N ALA A 111 -1.84 -5.82 9.36
CA ALA A 111 -1.01 -4.99 8.49
C ALA A 111 -1.81 -4.48 7.29
N GLU A 112 -2.59 -5.34 6.62
CA GLU A 112 -3.47 -4.96 5.50
C GLU A 112 -4.46 -3.88 5.91
N GLN A 113 -5.18 -4.07 7.03
CA GLN A 113 -6.14 -3.09 7.55
C GLN A 113 -5.44 -1.77 7.94
N ALA A 114 -4.28 -1.82 8.57
CA ALA A 114 -3.50 -0.64 8.94
C ALA A 114 -3.06 0.16 7.70
N VAL A 115 -2.53 -0.51 6.68
CA VAL A 115 -2.13 0.14 5.42
C VAL A 115 -3.33 0.75 4.71
N PHE A 116 -4.46 0.04 4.67
CA PHE A 116 -5.69 0.59 4.10
C PHE A 116 -6.14 1.87 4.80
N MET A 117 -6.13 1.88 6.14
CA MET A 117 -6.51 3.08 6.90
C MET A 117 -5.57 4.26 6.60
N VAL A 118 -4.25 4.07 6.66
CA VAL A 118 -3.28 5.15 6.44
C VAL A 118 -3.19 5.61 4.97
N ALA A 119 -3.73 4.83 4.04
CA ALA A 119 -3.91 5.25 2.64
C ALA A 119 -5.05 6.28 2.48
N HIS A 120 -6.00 6.35 3.44
CA HIS A 120 -7.19 7.20 3.36
C HIS A 120 -7.21 8.32 4.41
N MET A 121 -6.46 8.17 5.50
CA MET A 121 -6.43 9.13 6.62
C MET A 121 -5.03 9.20 7.24
N THR A 122 -4.80 10.20 8.07
CA THR A 122 -3.54 10.34 8.78
C THR A 122 -3.33 9.22 9.82
N PRO A 123 -2.08 8.87 10.21
CA PRO A 123 -1.84 7.91 11.28
C PRO A 123 -2.52 8.26 12.61
N GLN A 124 -2.68 9.55 12.92
CA GLN A 124 -3.37 9.99 14.13
C GLN A 124 -4.88 9.74 14.05
N GLU A 125 -5.51 10.00 12.92
CA GLU A 125 -6.93 9.71 12.69
C GLU A 125 -7.18 8.20 12.68
N SER A 126 -6.27 7.41 12.09
CA SER A 126 -6.33 5.94 12.10
C SER A 126 -6.24 5.37 13.52
N GLU A 127 -5.33 5.88 14.37
CA GLU A 127 -5.25 5.51 15.79
C GLU A 127 -6.56 5.81 16.53
N ALA A 128 -7.11 7.00 16.35
CA ALA A 128 -8.38 7.42 16.96
C ALA A 128 -9.56 6.56 16.48
N LEU A 129 -9.59 6.21 15.18
CA LEU A 129 -10.63 5.34 14.62
C LEU A 129 -10.54 3.92 15.22
N CYS A 130 -9.35 3.34 15.28
CA CYS A 130 -9.13 2.02 15.88
C CYS A 130 -9.54 2.01 17.36
N ALA A 131 -9.18 3.03 18.13
CA ALA A 131 -9.59 3.17 19.52
C ALA A 131 -11.13 3.24 19.66
N LYS A 132 -11.81 3.90 18.72
CA LYS A 132 -13.28 3.99 18.72
C LYS A 132 -13.96 2.70 18.29
N LEU A 133 -13.38 1.99 17.33
CA LEU A 133 -13.92 0.73 16.86
C LEU A 133 -13.64 -0.46 17.81
N GLY A 134 -12.59 -0.35 18.66
CA GLY A 134 -12.36 -1.25 19.80
C GLY A 134 -11.77 -2.63 19.47
N HIS A 135 -11.18 -2.83 18.27
CA HIS A 135 -10.53 -4.09 17.91
C HIS A 135 -9.00 -3.96 17.98
N MET A 136 -8.40 -3.66 16.84
CA MET A 136 -6.99 -3.39 16.74
C MET A 136 -6.64 -2.06 17.45
N GLN A 137 -5.55 -2.01 18.20
CA GLN A 137 -5.12 -0.82 18.94
C GLN A 137 -3.67 -0.45 18.59
N PRO A 138 -3.39 -0.08 17.35
CA PRO A 138 -2.06 0.35 16.93
C PRO A 138 -1.75 1.74 17.49
N SER A 139 -0.47 2.00 17.78
CA SER A 139 -0.02 3.37 18.07
C SER A 139 0.14 4.17 16.78
N LYS A 140 -0.01 5.50 16.87
CA LYS A 140 0.30 6.42 15.77
C LYS A 140 1.69 6.14 15.16
N SER A 141 2.70 5.89 16.00
CA SER A 141 4.06 5.63 15.52
C SER A 141 4.22 4.31 14.77
N SER A 142 3.50 3.26 15.16
CA SER A 142 3.49 2.00 14.42
C SER A 142 2.77 2.15 13.08
N LEU A 143 1.66 2.89 13.05
CA LEU A 143 0.94 3.23 11.81
C LEU A 143 1.76 4.11 10.85
N ASP A 144 2.54 5.06 11.35
CA ASP A 144 3.42 5.90 10.53
C ASP A 144 4.63 5.11 9.98
N ARG A 145 5.12 4.12 10.72
CA ARG A 145 6.29 3.32 10.34
C ARG A 145 5.98 2.25 9.30
N LEU A 146 4.85 1.56 9.44
CA LEU A 146 4.47 0.43 8.58
C LEU A 146 4.52 0.74 7.07
N PRO A 147 3.88 1.81 6.55
CA PRO A 147 3.95 2.10 5.11
C PRO A 147 5.36 2.44 4.63
N LYS A 148 6.20 3.04 5.48
CA LYS A 148 7.59 3.39 5.12
C LYS A 148 8.45 2.15 4.95
N GLN A 149 8.25 1.15 5.82
CA GLN A 149 8.99 -0.10 5.76
C GLN A 149 8.54 -0.95 4.58
N LEU A 150 7.23 -1.13 4.40
CA LEU A 150 6.68 -1.84 3.23
C LEU A 150 7.08 -1.15 1.91
N GLY A 151 7.06 0.19 1.88
CA GLY A 151 7.52 0.97 0.74
C GLY A 151 9.02 0.77 0.46
N GLY A 152 9.85 0.65 1.50
CA GLY A 152 11.27 0.34 1.36
C GLY A 152 11.53 -1.05 0.80
N GLU A 153 10.82 -2.06 1.28
CA GLU A 153 10.89 -3.43 0.76
C GLU A 153 10.38 -3.52 -0.67
N TRP A 154 9.24 -2.85 -0.96
CA TRP A 154 8.71 -2.75 -2.31
C TRP A 154 9.73 -2.13 -3.26
N GLU A 155 10.35 -1.01 -2.89
CA GLU A 155 11.33 -0.33 -3.74
C GLU A 155 12.58 -1.17 -3.97
N ALA A 156 13.04 -1.92 -2.96
CA ALA A 156 14.19 -2.82 -3.08
C ALA A 156 13.95 -3.98 -4.05
N GLN A 157 12.71 -4.47 -4.16
CA GLN A 157 12.31 -5.58 -5.02
C GLN A 157 11.30 -5.16 -6.10
N ARG A 158 11.22 -3.88 -6.38
CA ARG A 158 10.19 -3.26 -7.21
C ARG A 158 9.93 -3.97 -8.53
N GLU A 159 10.97 -4.26 -9.30
CA GLU A 159 10.81 -4.88 -10.62
C GLU A 159 10.14 -6.26 -10.55
N SER A 160 10.44 -7.03 -9.49
CA SER A 160 9.82 -8.34 -9.26
C SER A 160 8.34 -8.19 -8.88
N PHE A 161 8.04 -7.30 -7.93
CA PHE A 161 6.66 -7.06 -7.48
C PHE A 161 5.77 -6.49 -8.59
N GLU A 162 6.24 -5.46 -9.28
CA GLU A 162 5.51 -4.86 -10.41
C GLU A 162 5.26 -5.87 -11.52
N LYS A 163 6.22 -6.73 -11.81
CA LYS A 163 6.03 -7.82 -12.79
C LYS A 163 4.96 -8.82 -12.35
N THR A 164 4.94 -9.18 -11.06
CA THR A 164 3.95 -10.12 -10.50
C THR A 164 2.55 -9.51 -10.51
N VAL A 165 2.40 -8.26 -10.06
CA VAL A 165 1.12 -7.54 -10.09
C VAL A 165 0.60 -7.42 -11.52
N ARG A 166 1.45 -6.97 -12.45
CA ARG A 166 1.10 -6.82 -13.86
C ARG A 166 0.70 -8.15 -14.52
N ALA A 167 1.31 -9.26 -14.11
CA ALA A 167 0.93 -10.58 -14.63
C ALA A 167 -0.46 -11.03 -14.16
N GLY A 168 -0.94 -10.49 -13.03
CA GLY A 168 -2.30 -10.71 -12.51
C GLY A 168 -3.36 -9.78 -13.09
N ASP A 169 -2.96 -8.68 -13.73
CA ASP A 169 -3.88 -7.71 -14.32
C ASP A 169 -4.49 -8.25 -15.62
N ILE A 170 -5.81 -8.39 -15.61
CA ILE A 170 -6.58 -8.87 -16.77
C ILE A 170 -7.27 -7.69 -17.44
N VAL A 171 -7.01 -7.51 -18.73
CA VAL A 171 -7.73 -6.53 -19.53
C VAL A 171 -9.20 -6.95 -19.67
N PRO A 172 -10.17 -6.08 -19.32
CA PRO A 172 -11.59 -6.40 -19.44
C PRO A 172 -11.98 -6.84 -20.85
N VAL A 173 -12.79 -7.88 -20.97
CA VAL A 173 -13.19 -8.45 -22.27
C VAL A 173 -13.97 -7.45 -23.11
N GLU A 174 -14.74 -6.57 -22.48
CA GLU A 174 -15.56 -5.54 -23.13
C GLU A 174 -14.75 -4.32 -23.59
N ALA A 175 -13.46 -4.25 -23.20
CA ALA A 175 -12.62 -3.11 -23.52
C ALA A 175 -12.36 -3.04 -25.05
N VAL A 176 -12.57 -1.87 -25.62
CA VAL A 176 -12.24 -1.55 -27.01
C VAL A 176 -11.22 -0.41 -27.11
N THR A 177 -11.03 0.34 -26.03
CA THR A 177 -10.10 1.46 -25.97
C THR A 177 -9.26 1.39 -24.69
N VAL A 178 -7.96 1.65 -24.83
CA VAL A 178 -7.05 1.90 -23.72
C VAL A 178 -6.59 3.35 -23.77
N ALA A 179 -6.77 4.08 -22.67
CA ALA A 179 -6.30 5.46 -22.52
C ALA A 179 -5.14 5.52 -21.54
N VAL A 180 -4.05 6.15 -21.96
CA VAL A 180 -2.88 6.40 -21.12
C VAL A 180 -2.79 7.89 -20.80
N SER A 181 -2.70 8.22 -19.50
CA SER A 181 -2.45 9.59 -19.06
C SER A 181 -1.15 9.72 -18.31
N LEU A 182 -0.53 10.89 -18.42
CA LEU A 182 0.66 11.28 -17.68
C LEU A 182 0.51 12.74 -17.25
N ASP A 183 0.65 12.97 -15.96
CA ASP A 183 0.53 14.28 -15.34
C ASP A 183 1.49 14.42 -14.15
N GLY A 184 1.50 15.58 -13.51
CA GLY A 184 2.26 15.84 -12.32
C GLY A 184 1.53 16.76 -11.35
N VAL A 185 1.60 16.43 -10.07
CA VAL A 185 1.00 17.21 -8.99
C VAL A 185 2.10 17.82 -8.14
N LEU A 186 2.08 19.14 -7.98
CA LEU A 186 3.02 19.83 -7.07
C LEU A 186 2.57 19.60 -5.62
N VAL A 187 3.42 18.96 -4.82
CA VAL A 187 3.17 18.69 -3.41
C VAL A 187 4.20 19.38 -2.52
N PRO A 188 3.79 19.90 -1.35
CA PRO A 188 4.73 20.50 -0.39
C PRO A 188 5.56 19.40 0.27
N MET A 189 6.88 19.50 0.17
CA MET A 189 7.80 18.55 0.79
C MET A 189 8.19 18.98 2.20
N ARG A 190 8.27 18.00 3.13
CA ARG A 190 8.78 18.19 4.50
C ARG A 190 10.29 18.05 4.55
N ASP A 191 11.00 18.67 3.65
CA ASP A 191 12.44 18.48 3.55
C ASP A 191 13.30 19.43 4.45
N GLY A 192 12.66 20.22 5.30
CA GLY A 192 13.32 21.12 6.25
C GLY A 192 14.18 22.25 5.62
N GLY A 193 14.51 22.14 4.34
CA GLY A 193 15.44 23.05 3.66
C GLY A 193 14.78 24.14 2.80
N ARG A 194 13.51 24.47 3.03
CA ARG A 194 12.78 25.44 2.19
C ARG A 194 13.42 26.84 2.20
N GLU A 195 13.80 27.32 3.37
CA GLU A 195 14.42 28.66 3.52
C GLU A 195 15.85 28.68 2.97
N GLU A 196 16.62 27.64 3.22
CA GLU A 196 17.97 27.50 2.69
C GLU A 196 17.99 27.37 1.16
N LYS A 197 17.05 26.60 0.59
CA LYS A 197 16.88 26.50 -0.87
C LYS A 197 16.49 27.85 -1.48
N ARG A 198 15.60 28.61 -0.85
CA ARG A 198 15.22 29.97 -1.24
C ARG A 198 16.43 30.90 -1.23
N ALA A 199 17.15 30.92 -0.11
CA ALA A 199 18.32 31.76 0.06
C ALA A 199 19.41 31.45 -1.00
N ARG A 200 19.69 30.18 -1.25
CA ARG A 200 20.66 29.74 -2.26
C ARG A 200 20.23 30.10 -3.67
N THR A 201 18.96 29.84 -4.06
CA THR A 201 18.44 30.18 -5.38
C THR A 201 18.43 31.67 -5.63
N SER A 202 18.11 32.49 -4.60
CA SER A 202 18.18 33.96 -4.66
C SER A 202 19.63 34.46 -4.77
N ALA A 203 20.57 33.86 -4.05
CA ALA A 203 21.98 34.21 -4.11
C ALA A 203 22.64 33.88 -5.48
N GLU A 204 22.14 32.84 -6.16
CA GLU A 204 22.59 32.46 -7.52
C GLU A 204 21.94 33.28 -8.63
N GLY A 205 21.11 34.28 -8.31
CA GLY A 205 20.43 35.14 -9.28
C GLY A 205 19.45 34.42 -10.21
N ARG A 206 19.03 33.22 -9.86
CA ARG A 206 18.05 32.44 -10.63
C ARG A 206 16.65 32.71 -10.10
N PRO A 207 15.67 32.99 -10.97
CA PRO A 207 14.28 33.01 -10.52
C PRO A 207 13.90 31.60 -10.01
N ALA A 208 13.41 31.51 -8.77
CA ALA A 208 12.87 30.26 -8.23
C ALA A 208 11.69 29.85 -9.12
N SER A 209 11.85 28.80 -9.90
CA SER A 209 10.76 28.23 -10.67
C SER A 209 9.85 27.42 -9.72
N GLY A 210 8.61 27.84 -9.60
CA GLY A 210 7.61 27.23 -8.74
C GLY A 210 7.65 27.68 -7.28
N PRO A 211 6.64 27.33 -6.47
CA PRO A 211 6.62 27.63 -5.05
C PRO A 211 7.75 26.89 -4.34
N ALA A 212 8.56 27.60 -3.54
CA ALA A 212 9.68 27.00 -2.81
C ALA A 212 9.21 25.88 -1.88
N GLY A 213 9.88 24.73 -1.90
CA GLY A 213 9.56 23.56 -1.08
C GLY A 213 8.44 22.69 -1.66
N TYR A 214 8.02 22.92 -2.88
CA TYR A 214 7.17 22.00 -3.64
C TYR A 214 8.02 21.19 -4.62
N GLN A 215 7.65 19.92 -4.78
CA GLN A 215 8.21 19.06 -5.81
C GLN A 215 7.08 18.37 -6.56
N GLU A 216 7.33 18.03 -7.83
CA GLU A 216 6.34 17.37 -8.67
C GLU A 216 6.33 15.86 -8.40
N VAL A 217 5.20 15.35 -7.93
CA VAL A 217 4.89 13.93 -7.88
C VAL A 217 4.31 13.53 -9.22
N GLY A 218 4.92 12.57 -9.88
CA GLY A 218 4.44 12.06 -11.16
C GLY A 218 3.22 11.15 -10.97
N CYS A 219 2.19 11.36 -11.76
CA CYS A 219 0.96 10.56 -11.79
C CYS A 219 0.70 10.05 -13.22
N GLY A 220 0.33 8.78 -13.32
CA GLY A 220 -0.04 8.17 -14.58
C GLY A 220 -1.20 7.19 -14.44
N THR A 221 -1.96 7.00 -15.50
CA THR A 221 -3.03 6.01 -15.52
C THR A 221 -3.04 5.23 -16.82
N VAL A 222 -3.45 3.95 -16.74
CA VAL A 222 -3.85 3.13 -17.88
C VAL A 222 -5.30 2.73 -17.64
N SER A 223 -6.22 3.26 -18.44
CA SER A 223 -7.66 3.09 -18.26
C SER A 223 -8.30 2.39 -19.46
N PHE A 224 -9.22 1.47 -19.18
CA PHE A 224 -9.92 0.69 -20.19
C PHE A 224 -11.37 1.15 -20.32
N TYR A 225 -11.83 1.27 -21.56
CA TYR A 225 -13.17 1.74 -21.89
C TYR A 225 -13.85 0.80 -22.86
N ASP A 226 -15.17 0.64 -22.71
CA ASP A 226 -16.01 -0.11 -23.63
C ASP A 226 -16.37 0.69 -24.89
N ALA A 227 -17.23 0.11 -25.74
CA ALA A 227 -17.71 0.74 -26.98
C ALA A 227 -18.62 1.95 -26.76
N ALA A 228 -19.28 2.05 -25.60
CA ALA A 228 -20.10 3.18 -25.19
C ALA A 228 -19.26 4.33 -24.61
N GLY A 229 -17.99 4.10 -24.32
CA GLY A 229 -17.09 5.06 -23.68
C GLY A 229 -17.16 5.02 -22.15
N GLU A 230 -17.80 4.00 -21.57
CA GLU A 230 -17.84 3.79 -20.13
C GLU A 230 -16.52 3.19 -19.65
N ARG A 231 -16.03 3.69 -18.50
CA ARG A 231 -14.78 3.23 -17.91
C ARG A 231 -14.97 1.90 -17.18
N LEU A 232 -14.26 0.87 -17.61
CA LEU A 232 -14.31 -0.47 -17.05
C LEU A 232 -13.35 -0.63 -15.86
N SER A 233 -12.08 -0.25 -16.06
CA SER A 233 -11.04 -0.32 -15.01
C SER A 233 -9.93 0.69 -15.24
N THR A 234 -9.09 0.90 -14.22
CA THR A 234 -7.96 1.82 -14.29
C THR A 234 -6.82 1.35 -13.40
N VAL A 235 -5.65 1.16 -13.98
CA VAL A 235 -4.37 1.05 -13.25
C VAL A 235 -3.88 2.46 -12.97
N LYS A 236 -3.61 2.76 -11.69
CA LYS A 236 -3.13 4.07 -11.22
C LYS A 236 -1.70 3.93 -10.73
N ILE A 237 -0.82 4.78 -11.21
CA ILE A 237 0.61 4.75 -10.88
C ILE A 237 1.01 6.13 -10.38
N GLY A 238 1.58 6.19 -9.18
CA GLY A 238 2.16 7.39 -8.59
C GLY A 238 3.63 7.17 -8.31
N ARG A 239 4.47 8.19 -8.54
CA ARG A 239 5.89 8.16 -8.18
C ARG A 239 6.29 9.41 -7.45
N MET A 240 7.06 9.22 -6.37
CA MET A 240 7.71 10.33 -5.68
C MET A 240 8.53 11.17 -6.66
N PRO A 241 8.85 12.41 -6.32
CA PRO A 241 9.61 13.29 -7.20
C PRO A 241 10.89 12.63 -7.72
N GLU A 242 11.00 12.54 -9.03
CA GLU A 242 12.15 11.95 -9.72
C GLU A 242 12.52 12.75 -10.97
N PHE A 243 13.76 12.60 -11.44
CA PHE A 243 14.24 13.32 -12.61
C PHE A 243 13.45 12.91 -13.87
N LYS A 244 12.75 13.86 -14.50
CA LYS A 244 11.96 13.69 -15.74
C LYS A 244 10.94 12.56 -15.70
N LYS A 245 10.46 12.17 -14.51
CA LYS A 245 9.50 11.07 -14.36
C LYS A 245 9.96 9.75 -15.01
N SER A 246 11.27 9.46 -14.93
CA SER A 246 11.90 8.38 -15.71
C SER A 246 11.34 7.00 -15.35
N THR A 247 11.19 6.71 -14.05
CA THR A 247 10.63 5.44 -13.58
C THR A 247 9.14 5.33 -13.89
N LEU A 248 8.38 6.42 -13.66
CA LEU A 248 6.95 6.46 -14.00
C LEU A 248 6.70 6.17 -15.48
N LYS A 249 7.48 6.81 -16.36
CA LYS A 249 7.40 6.59 -17.80
C LYS A 249 7.71 5.15 -18.20
N LYS A 250 8.73 4.54 -17.56
CA LYS A 250 9.06 3.12 -17.78
C LYS A 250 7.90 2.21 -17.38
N ILE A 251 7.34 2.38 -16.18
CA ILE A 251 6.21 1.58 -15.68
C ILE A 251 5.00 1.74 -16.58
N LEU A 252 4.63 2.96 -16.97
CA LEU A 252 3.50 3.20 -17.88
C LEU A 252 3.67 2.50 -19.24
N ALA A 253 4.87 2.53 -19.80
CA ALA A 253 5.16 1.84 -21.05
C ALA A 253 5.05 0.31 -20.92
N GLU A 254 5.50 -0.24 -19.80
CA GLU A 254 5.41 -1.67 -19.50
C GLU A 254 3.97 -2.13 -19.26
N GLU A 255 3.16 -1.35 -18.52
CA GLU A 255 1.73 -1.60 -18.29
C GLU A 255 0.96 -1.59 -19.61
N LEU A 256 1.17 -0.55 -20.41
CA LEU A 256 0.54 -0.48 -21.74
C LEU A 256 0.98 -1.63 -22.64
N GLY A 257 2.28 -1.98 -22.61
CA GLY A 257 2.83 -3.11 -23.37
C GLY A 257 2.19 -4.44 -22.99
N ALA A 258 1.99 -4.69 -21.69
CA ALA A 258 1.30 -5.88 -21.19
C ALA A 258 -0.17 -5.91 -21.63
N ALA A 259 -0.87 -4.79 -21.55
CA ALA A 259 -2.27 -4.68 -21.97
C ALA A 259 -2.44 -4.92 -23.49
N LEU A 260 -1.59 -4.32 -24.29
CA LEU A 260 -1.60 -4.53 -25.76
C LEU A 260 -1.09 -5.92 -26.17
N GLY A 261 -0.28 -6.55 -25.34
CA GLY A 261 0.11 -7.96 -25.48
C GLY A 261 -1.07 -8.92 -25.31
N GLN A 262 -1.96 -8.64 -24.35
CA GLN A 262 -3.21 -9.39 -24.14
C GLN A 262 -4.26 -9.08 -25.22
N ARG A 263 -4.41 -7.81 -25.57
CA ARG A 263 -5.46 -7.29 -26.48
C ARG A 263 -4.87 -6.33 -27.52
N PRO A 264 -4.22 -6.86 -28.59
CA PRO A 264 -3.57 -6.02 -29.62
C PRO A 264 -4.53 -5.12 -30.43
N GLU A 265 -5.81 -5.43 -30.43
CA GLU A 265 -6.86 -4.69 -31.14
C GLU A 265 -7.32 -3.42 -30.43
N LEU A 266 -6.96 -3.19 -29.18
CA LEU A 266 -7.35 -1.99 -28.43
C LEU A 266 -6.91 -0.71 -29.14
N LYS A 267 -7.83 0.26 -29.18
CA LYS A 267 -7.52 1.62 -29.67
C LYS A 267 -6.77 2.39 -28.58
N LEU A 268 -5.56 2.84 -28.88
CA LEU A 268 -4.77 3.65 -27.95
C LEU A 268 -5.19 5.12 -28.04
N VAL A 269 -5.49 5.70 -26.88
CA VAL A 269 -5.72 7.14 -26.68
C VAL A 269 -4.69 7.65 -25.67
N THR A 270 -4.07 8.79 -25.95
CA THR A 270 -3.12 9.44 -25.05
C THR A 270 -3.70 10.76 -24.53
N VAL A 271 -3.54 11.01 -23.24
CA VAL A 271 -4.07 12.20 -22.56
C VAL A 271 -2.96 12.81 -21.70
N ALA A 272 -2.68 14.08 -21.89
CA ALA A 272 -1.78 14.86 -21.04
C ALA A 272 -2.19 16.31 -21.00
N ASP A 273 -1.67 17.04 -20.03
CA ASP A 273 -1.68 18.49 -19.99
C ASP A 273 -0.79 19.10 -21.11
N GLY A 274 -0.61 20.43 -21.08
CA GLY A 274 0.20 21.15 -22.08
C GLY A 274 1.72 20.95 -21.98
N ALA A 275 2.23 20.12 -21.07
CA ALA A 275 3.67 19.94 -20.89
C ALA A 275 4.29 19.15 -22.06
N ASN A 276 5.23 19.77 -22.77
CA ASN A 276 5.88 19.16 -23.94
C ASN A 276 6.55 17.82 -23.60
N ASP A 277 7.23 17.72 -22.45
CA ASP A 277 7.92 16.49 -22.03
C ASP A 277 6.98 15.28 -21.83
N ASN A 278 5.75 15.53 -21.41
CA ASN A 278 4.72 14.50 -21.33
C ASN A 278 4.30 14.03 -22.72
N TRP A 279 4.07 14.97 -23.63
CA TRP A 279 3.69 14.66 -25.01
C TRP A 279 4.81 13.98 -25.81
N ASP A 280 6.07 14.39 -25.62
CA ASP A 280 7.23 13.75 -26.23
C ASP A 280 7.32 12.28 -25.86
N PHE A 281 7.07 11.96 -24.58
CA PHE A 281 7.00 10.57 -24.13
C PHE A 281 5.81 9.82 -24.74
N LEU A 282 4.59 10.39 -24.66
CA LEU A 282 3.39 9.72 -25.14
C LEU A 282 3.41 9.47 -26.65
N HIS A 283 4.08 10.32 -27.43
CA HIS A 283 4.22 10.16 -28.87
C HIS A 283 5.42 9.33 -29.30
N GLY A 284 6.51 9.35 -28.53
CA GLY A 284 7.77 8.76 -28.93
C GLY A 284 8.03 7.36 -28.38
N ALA A 285 7.61 7.11 -27.13
CA ALA A 285 7.95 5.88 -26.42
C ALA A 285 6.82 4.83 -26.41
N LEU A 286 5.59 5.23 -26.73
CA LEU A 286 4.45 4.31 -26.74
C LEU A 286 4.23 3.73 -28.14
N PRO A 287 3.78 2.46 -28.27
CA PRO A 287 3.52 1.82 -29.56
C PRO A 287 2.34 2.48 -30.27
N CYS A 288 2.61 3.54 -31.01
CA CYS A 288 1.59 4.26 -31.76
C CYS A 288 1.20 3.51 -33.04
N ARG A 289 0.02 2.89 -33.07
CA ARG A 289 -0.76 2.81 -34.30
C ARG A 289 -1.47 4.17 -34.43
N ARG A 290 -1.02 5.01 -35.37
CA ARG A 290 -1.53 6.39 -35.59
C ARG A 290 -3.04 6.39 -35.82
N ALA A 291 -3.81 6.78 -34.80
CA ALA A 291 -5.15 7.31 -34.99
C ALA A 291 -5.05 8.84 -35.17
N PRO A 292 -5.94 9.48 -35.99
CA PRO A 292 -5.85 10.90 -36.23
C PRO A 292 -6.08 11.70 -34.95
N GLN A 293 -5.11 12.54 -34.62
CA GLN A 293 -5.12 13.39 -33.43
C GLN A 293 -6.18 14.48 -33.55
N ARG A 294 -7.18 14.50 -32.67
CA ARG A 294 -7.95 15.72 -32.40
C ARG A 294 -7.26 16.45 -31.22
N ARG A 295 -6.55 17.54 -31.54
CA ARG A 295 -6.16 18.51 -30.50
C ARG A 295 -7.44 19.13 -29.96
N LEU A 296 -7.80 18.86 -28.75
CA LEU A 296 -8.76 19.67 -28.00
C LEU A 296 -8.09 21.02 -27.78
N GLY A 297 -8.49 22.04 -28.53
CA GLY A 297 -8.06 23.41 -28.31
C GLY A 297 -8.50 23.85 -26.88
N PRO A 298 -7.84 24.89 -26.32
CA PRO A 298 -8.20 25.39 -24.98
C PRO A 298 -9.71 25.74 -24.99
N PRO A 299 -10.42 25.49 -23.86
CA PRO A 299 -11.83 25.84 -23.76
C PRO A 299 -11.99 27.33 -24.06
N ARG A 300 -12.82 27.65 -25.05
CA ARG A 300 -13.17 29.05 -25.32
C ARG A 300 -13.90 29.58 -24.10
N MET A 301 -13.26 30.44 -23.35
CA MET A 301 -13.94 31.25 -22.33
C MET A 301 -15.07 31.98 -23.01
N ALA A 302 -16.31 31.65 -22.65
CA ALA A 302 -17.46 32.42 -23.05
C ALA A 302 -17.28 33.84 -22.47
N LYS A 303 -17.14 34.84 -23.37
CA LYS A 303 -17.25 36.24 -22.93
C LYS A 303 -18.71 36.40 -22.51
N GLY A 304 -18.91 36.58 -21.21
CA GLY A 304 -20.22 37.00 -20.67
C GLY A 304 -20.61 38.37 -21.22
N PRO A 305 -21.92 38.67 -21.18
CA PRO A 305 -22.48 39.90 -21.71
C PRO A 305 -22.01 41.16 -20.97
#